data_e41c688939f8fb9416f31486a681f237
#
_entry.id   e41c688939f8fb9416f31486a681f237
#
_cell.length_a   1.000
_cell.length_b   1.000
_cell.length_c   1.000
_cell.angle_alpha   90.00
_cell.angle_beta   90.00
_cell.angle_gamma   90.00
#
_symmetry.space_group_name_H-M   'P 1'
#
loop_
_entity.id
_entity.type
_entity.pdbx_description
1 polymer ?
#
loop_
_entity_poly.entity_id
_entity_poly.type
_entity_poly.pdbx_seq_one_letter_code
_entity_poly.pdbx_strand_id
1 'polypeptide(L)'
;MAIFSICKQINDPRIDRKRVHSADAIVYIAMAAVICGAESWYEIEDFGNAKIDFFRERLPGLESIPSHDTFNRFFSALNPEYFERIFRHWMFEICEKYEGVVAIDGKTIRGASKCTSSHPAGNPGFKLHMVSAWATANGISLGQLKVNEKHNEIVAIPLLLEALDLTGCLVTIDAMGCQTDIAKKKIECGADYVLALKENHRNLYNTVKGWFDDLDKKNIDVNKAYYATRYGKYITEEAVSYTHLTLPTI
;
A
#
# COMPACT_ATOMS: atom_id res chain seq x y z
N MET A 1 20.25 -1.73 -5.77
CA MET A 1 20.51 -0.47 -6.52
C MET A 1 20.31 0.72 -5.59
N ALA A 2 21.13 1.76 -5.66
CA ALA A 2 20.97 2.90 -4.77
C ALA A 2 19.76 3.73 -5.16
N ILE A 3 19.01 4.28 -4.19
CA ILE A 3 17.87 5.19 -4.38
C ILE A 3 18.11 6.25 -5.48
N PHE A 4 19.34 6.72 -5.60
CA PHE A 4 19.74 7.70 -6.59
C PHE A 4 19.60 7.24 -8.05
N SER A 5 19.81 5.96 -8.35
CA SER A 5 19.65 5.44 -9.73
C SER A 5 18.21 5.48 -10.22
N ILE A 6 17.26 5.40 -9.29
CA ILE A 6 15.83 5.49 -9.57
C ILE A 6 15.39 6.93 -9.79
N CYS A 7 15.92 7.86 -8.99
CA CYS A 7 15.64 9.27 -9.18
C CYS A 7 16.00 9.75 -10.60
N LYS A 8 17.07 9.20 -11.18
CA LYS A 8 17.47 9.50 -12.57
C LYS A 8 16.51 9.00 -13.66
N GLN A 9 15.63 8.05 -13.34
CA GLN A 9 14.66 7.54 -14.30
C GLN A 9 13.41 8.44 -14.41
N ILE A 10 13.27 9.39 -13.49
CA ILE A 10 12.07 10.24 -13.42
C ILE A 10 12.15 11.32 -14.48
N ASN A 11 11.18 11.29 -15.40
CA ASN A 11 11.03 12.34 -16.40
C ASN A 11 10.57 13.63 -15.74
N ASP A 12 11.28 14.72 -16.02
CA ASP A 12 10.95 16.03 -15.49
C ASP A 12 9.69 16.60 -16.16
N PRO A 13 8.58 16.79 -15.42
CA PRO A 13 7.35 17.30 -15.98
C PRO A 13 7.40 18.83 -16.26
N ARG A 14 8.48 19.51 -15.84
CA ARG A 14 8.61 20.97 -15.95
C ARG A 14 9.22 21.38 -17.29
N ILE A 15 8.92 22.61 -17.73
CA ILE A 15 9.49 23.22 -18.94
C ILE A 15 10.96 23.61 -18.67
N ASP A 16 11.86 23.35 -19.61
CA ASP A 16 13.33 23.54 -19.48
C ASP A 16 13.78 24.93 -19.02
N ARG A 17 13.09 25.96 -19.45
CA ARG A 17 13.50 27.37 -19.22
C ARG A 17 13.54 27.83 -17.75
N LYS A 18 13.04 27.04 -16.82
CA LYS A 18 12.90 27.41 -15.38
C LYS A 18 13.44 26.35 -14.43
N ARG A 19 14.31 25.47 -14.91
CA ARG A 19 14.89 24.41 -14.10
C ARG A 19 16.17 24.89 -13.42
N VAL A 20 16.05 25.30 -12.16
CA VAL A 20 17.23 25.60 -11.31
C VAL A 20 17.77 24.29 -10.70
N HIS A 21 16.88 23.38 -10.32
CA HIS A 21 17.21 22.08 -9.74
C HIS A 21 16.77 20.98 -10.69
N SER A 22 17.59 19.92 -10.83
CA SER A 22 17.27 18.75 -11.63
C SER A 22 16.15 17.92 -10.97
N ALA A 23 15.42 17.12 -11.77
CA ALA A 23 14.35 16.28 -11.26
C ALA A 23 14.86 15.22 -10.28
N ASP A 24 16.01 14.62 -10.58
CA ASP A 24 16.66 13.63 -9.72
C ASP A 24 17.06 14.21 -8.36
N ALA A 25 17.55 15.46 -8.32
CA ALA A 25 17.86 16.16 -7.07
C ALA A 25 16.60 16.39 -6.23
N ILE A 26 15.52 16.89 -6.85
CA ILE A 26 14.24 17.15 -6.15
C ILE A 26 13.71 15.86 -5.54
N VAL A 27 13.67 14.78 -6.33
CA VAL A 27 13.12 13.51 -5.85
C VAL A 27 14.02 12.86 -4.80
N TYR A 28 15.34 12.89 -5.01
CA TYR A 28 16.27 12.30 -4.05
C TYR A 28 16.20 12.98 -2.68
N ILE A 29 16.18 14.33 -2.66
CA ILE A 29 16.06 15.09 -1.41
C ILE A 29 14.72 14.80 -0.72
N ALA A 30 13.62 14.82 -1.48
CA ALA A 30 12.28 14.56 -0.94
C ALA A 30 12.17 13.15 -0.36
N MET A 31 12.64 12.13 -1.08
CA MET A 31 12.62 10.75 -0.60
C MET A 31 13.47 10.57 0.66
N ALA A 32 14.67 11.14 0.69
CA ALA A 32 15.54 11.08 1.86
C ALA A 32 14.90 11.75 3.08
N ALA A 33 14.27 12.91 2.90
CA ALA A 33 13.57 13.62 3.95
C ALA A 33 12.37 12.83 4.51
N VAL A 34 11.55 12.26 3.63
CA VAL A 34 10.39 11.42 4.02
C VAL A 34 10.83 10.15 4.76
N ILE A 35 11.90 9.48 4.32
CA ILE A 35 12.48 8.34 5.04
C ILE A 35 12.96 8.74 6.44
N CYS A 36 13.41 9.98 6.61
CA CYS A 36 13.82 10.55 7.89
C CYS A 36 12.68 11.16 8.70
N GLY A 37 11.41 11.02 8.25
CA GLY A 37 10.23 11.41 8.99
C GLY A 37 9.63 12.77 8.65
N ALA A 38 10.04 13.42 7.54
CA ALA A 38 9.40 14.64 7.08
C ALA A 38 7.98 14.38 6.56
N GLU A 39 7.00 15.17 7.02
CA GLU A 39 5.57 15.01 6.70
C GLU A 39 5.01 16.17 5.85
N SER A 40 5.79 17.23 5.65
CA SER A 40 5.38 18.41 4.90
C SER A 40 6.48 18.92 3.95
N TRP A 41 6.09 19.69 2.93
CA TRP A 41 7.05 20.30 2.02
C TRP A 41 8.01 21.27 2.72
N TYR A 42 7.57 21.92 3.79
CA TYR A 42 8.42 22.78 4.63
C TYR A 42 9.48 21.97 5.34
N GLU A 43 9.12 20.85 5.95
CA GLU A 43 10.07 19.96 6.64
C GLU A 43 11.06 19.32 5.67
N ILE A 44 10.65 19.04 4.42
CA ILE A 44 11.55 18.56 3.37
C ILE A 44 12.59 19.62 3.02
N GLU A 45 12.18 20.89 2.88
CA GLU A 45 13.08 22.03 2.65
C GLU A 45 14.04 22.21 3.83
N ASP A 46 13.53 22.21 5.06
CA ASP A 46 14.33 22.35 6.28
C ASP A 46 15.34 21.20 6.44
N PHE A 47 14.90 19.96 6.21
CA PHE A 47 15.80 18.79 6.21
C PHE A 47 16.89 18.92 5.15
N GLY A 48 16.51 19.31 3.94
CA GLY A 48 17.46 19.54 2.85
C GLY A 48 18.52 20.57 3.22
N ASN A 49 18.11 21.72 3.76
CA ASN A 49 19.00 22.77 4.20
C ASN A 49 19.92 22.33 5.35
N ALA A 50 19.37 21.60 6.32
CA ALA A 50 20.15 21.05 7.43
C ALA A 50 21.20 20.01 6.99
N LYS A 51 20.98 19.34 5.85
CA LYS A 51 21.84 18.28 5.30
C LYS A 51 22.45 18.64 3.94
N ILE A 52 22.58 19.92 3.62
CA ILE A 52 23.01 20.38 2.29
C ILE A 52 24.38 19.82 1.88
N ASP A 53 25.32 19.70 2.81
CA ASP A 53 26.65 19.16 2.50
C ASP A 53 26.60 17.68 2.13
N PHE A 54 25.75 16.88 2.82
CA PHE A 54 25.49 15.50 2.46
C PHE A 54 24.92 15.36 1.04
N PHE A 55 24.02 16.28 0.66
CA PHE A 55 23.43 16.27 -0.68
C PHE A 55 24.41 16.74 -1.74
N ARG A 56 25.24 17.73 -1.46
CA ARG A 56 26.28 18.21 -2.39
C ARG A 56 27.30 17.15 -2.76
N GLU A 57 27.69 16.30 -1.82
CA GLU A 57 28.59 15.17 -2.08
C GLU A 57 28.02 14.17 -3.08
N ARG A 58 26.68 14.03 -3.15
CA ARG A 58 25.96 13.02 -3.94
C ARG A 58 25.31 13.55 -5.20
N LEU A 59 25.04 14.85 -5.22
CA LEU A 59 24.38 15.59 -6.29
C LEU A 59 25.33 16.65 -6.83
N PRO A 60 26.23 16.29 -7.76
CA PRO A 60 27.16 17.25 -8.35
C PRO A 60 26.42 18.44 -8.97
N GLY A 61 26.81 19.66 -8.62
CA GLY A 61 26.18 20.88 -9.10
C GLY A 61 24.96 21.37 -8.28
N LEU A 62 24.70 20.77 -7.14
CA LEU A 62 23.66 21.26 -6.22
C LEU A 62 24.15 22.54 -5.52
N GLU A 63 23.67 23.69 -5.96
CA GLU A 63 24.03 25.01 -5.37
C GLU A 63 23.18 25.32 -4.13
N SER A 64 21.88 25.01 -4.18
CA SER A 64 20.93 25.27 -3.10
C SER A 64 19.88 24.17 -3.03
N ILE A 65 19.14 24.11 -1.92
CA ILE A 65 18.00 23.21 -1.77
C ILE A 65 16.76 23.81 -2.44
N PRO A 66 15.94 23.01 -3.15
CA PRO A 66 14.66 23.45 -3.66
C PRO A 66 13.75 23.97 -2.53
N SER A 67 13.02 25.06 -2.77
CA SER A 67 12.02 25.53 -1.82
C SER A 67 10.82 24.60 -1.73
N HIS A 68 10.08 24.65 -0.62
CA HIS A 68 8.82 23.90 -0.42
C HIS A 68 7.84 24.08 -1.58
N ASP A 69 7.74 25.27 -2.17
CA ASP A 69 6.95 25.52 -3.37
C ASP A 69 7.46 24.78 -4.61
N THR A 70 8.78 24.61 -4.74
CA THR A 70 9.39 23.87 -5.85
C THR A 70 9.06 22.38 -5.72
N PHE A 71 9.17 21.81 -4.52
CA PHE A 71 8.75 20.44 -4.26
C PHE A 71 7.28 20.25 -4.57
N ASN A 72 6.41 21.09 -4.00
CA ASN A 72 4.96 21.01 -4.23
C ASN A 72 4.61 21.07 -5.72
N ARG A 73 5.13 22.05 -6.47
CA ARG A 73 4.86 22.20 -7.91
C ARG A 73 5.39 21.03 -8.74
N PHE A 74 6.56 20.52 -8.39
CA PHE A 74 7.15 19.37 -9.09
C PHE A 74 6.28 18.11 -8.90
N PHE A 75 5.99 17.74 -7.67
CA PHE A 75 5.20 16.54 -7.37
C PHE A 75 3.73 16.67 -7.81
N SER A 76 3.15 17.86 -7.83
CA SER A 76 1.82 18.10 -8.36
C SER A 76 1.74 17.94 -9.90
N ALA A 77 2.83 18.17 -10.59
CA ALA A 77 2.92 18.01 -12.05
C ALA A 77 3.37 16.60 -12.48
N LEU A 78 3.93 15.82 -11.57
CA LEU A 78 4.43 14.49 -11.82
C LEU A 78 3.26 13.53 -12.10
N ASN A 79 3.41 12.67 -13.11
CA ASN A 79 2.42 11.61 -13.35
C ASN A 79 2.49 10.57 -12.21
N PRO A 80 1.42 10.42 -11.41
CA PRO A 80 1.45 9.54 -10.23
C PRO A 80 1.59 8.06 -10.59
N GLU A 81 1.01 7.61 -11.70
CA GLU A 81 1.09 6.21 -12.13
C GLU A 81 2.51 5.85 -12.59
N TYR A 82 3.18 6.81 -13.27
CA TYR A 82 4.57 6.65 -13.68
C TYR A 82 5.51 6.60 -12.47
N PHE A 83 5.32 7.50 -11.50
CA PHE A 83 6.11 7.53 -10.27
C PHE A 83 5.92 6.26 -9.44
N GLU A 84 4.68 5.81 -9.27
CA GLU A 84 4.34 4.58 -8.54
C GLU A 84 4.99 3.34 -9.18
N ARG A 85 4.99 3.23 -10.50
CA ARG A 85 5.64 2.13 -11.22
C ARG A 85 7.15 2.10 -10.98
N ILE A 86 7.82 3.25 -11.03
CA ILE A 86 9.26 3.36 -10.74
C ILE A 86 9.55 3.01 -9.29
N PHE A 87 8.74 3.52 -8.37
CA PHE A 87 8.88 3.26 -6.95
C PHE A 87 8.70 1.77 -6.64
N ARG A 88 7.70 1.12 -7.20
CA ARG A 88 7.44 -0.31 -7.05
C ARG A 88 8.60 -1.17 -7.58
N HIS A 89 9.14 -0.82 -8.75
CA HIS A 89 10.32 -1.50 -9.28
C HIS A 89 11.51 -1.40 -8.33
N TRP A 90 11.74 -0.23 -7.75
CA TRP A 90 12.78 -0.04 -6.75
C TRP A 90 12.55 -0.86 -5.47
N MET A 91 11.32 -0.91 -4.98
CA MET A 91 10.99 -1.73 -3.82
C MET A 91 11.24 -3.21 -4.10
N PHE A 92 10.91 -3.66 -5.31
CA PHE A 92 11.19 -5.03 -5.76
C PHE A 92 12.71 -5.34 -5.78
N GLU A 93 13.53 -4.40 -6.22
CA GLU A 93 15.01 -4.58 -6.22
C GLU A 93 15.61 -4.58 -4.81
N ILE A 94 15.03 -3.84 -3.86
CA ILE A 94 15.48 -3.83 -2.46
C ILE A 94 15.05 -5.11 -1.75
N CYS A 95 13.83 -5.54 -2.00
CA CYS A 95 13.27 -6.74 -1.43
C CYS A 95 13.41 -7.86 -2.46
N GLU A 96 14.53 -8.55 -2.48
CA GLU A 96 14.81 -9.67 -3.38
C GLU A 96 13.67 -10.71 -3.38
N LYS A 97 12.94 -10.80 -2.29
CA LYS A 97 11.73 -11.62 -2.13
C LYS A 97 10.82 -11.05 -1.04
N TYR A 98 9.53 -11.00 -1.32
CA TYR A 98 8.54 -10.75 -0.27
C TYR A 98 8.26 -12.07 0.44
N GLU A 99 8.36 -12.08 1.75
CA GLU A 99 8.05 -13.25 2.57
C GLU A 99 7.07 -12.88 3.69
N GLY A 100 6.25 -13.85 4.08
CA GLY A 100 5.32 -13.69 5.18
C GLY A 100 4.01 -13.02 4.77
N VAL A 101 3.52 -12.13 5.63
CA VAL A 101 2.16 -11.55 5.50
C VAL A 101 2.20 -10.27 4.68
N VAL A 102 1.35 -10.20 3.67
CA VAL A 102 1.03 -8.99 2.91
C VAL A 102 -0.39 -8.56 3.22
N ALA A 103 -0.53 -7.45 3.93
CA ALA A 103 -1.82 -6.88 4.27
C ALA A 103 -2.31 -5.93 3.18
N ILE A 104 -3.54 -6.13 2.69
CA ILE A 104 -4.19 -5.21 1.74
C ILE A 104 -5.31 -4.49 2.48
N ASP A 105 -5.24 -3.17 2.45
CA ASP A 105 -6.20 -2.29 3.12
C ASP A 105 -6.60 -1.11 2.24
N GLY A 106 -7.87 -0.72 2.33
CA GLY A 106 -8.43 0.43 1.68
C GLY A 106 -8.57 1.61 2.64
N LYS A 107 -7.96 2.75 2.32
CA LYS A 107 -8.00 3.95 3.17
C LYS A 107 -8.51 5.17 2.43
N THR A 108 -9.44 5.88 3.06
CA THR A 108 -9.82 7.24 2.64
C THR A 108 -8.84 8.24 3.21
N ILE A 109 -8.10 8.93 2.35
CA ILE A 109 -7.17 9.99 2.77
C ILE A 109 -8.00 11.23 3.12
N ARG A 110 -7.97 11.57 4.40
CA ARG A 110 -8.63 12.77 4.93
C ARG A 110 -7.75 13.98 4.61
N GLY A 111 -8.37 15.09 4.20
CA GLY A 111 -7.65 16.32 3.85
C GLY A 111 -7.15 16.38 2.40
N ALA A 112 -7.20 15.29 1.63
CA ALA A 112 -7.03 15.38 0.20
C ALA A 112 -8.25 16.10 -0.39
N SER A 113 -8.03 17.26 -0.99
CA SER A 113 -9.09 18.01 -1.67
C SER A 113 -8.62 18.41 -3.06
N LYS A 114 -9.52 18.30 -4.03
CA LYS A 114 -9.23 18.72 -5.39
C LYS A 114 -9.55 20.21 -5.52
N CYS A 115 -8.53 21.03 -5.72
CA CYS A 115 -8.73 22.44 -6.06
C CYS A 115 -9.32 22.57 -7.46
N THR A 116 -10.36 23.36 -7.59
CA THR A 116 -10.98 23.74 -8.87
C THR A 116 -11.16 25.25 -8.92
N SER A 117 -11.43 25.81 -10.10
CA SER A 117 -11.74 27.23 -10.25
C SER A 117 -12.93 27.69 -9.41
N SER A 118 -13.89 26.81 -9.17
CA SER A 118 -15.08 27.04 -8.32
C SER A 118 -14.83 26.81 -6.83
N HIS A 119 -13.75 26.09 -6.46
CA HIS A 119 -13.40 25.75 -5.08
C HIS A 119 -11.88 25.88 -4.90
N PRO A 120 -11.34 27.12 -4.80
CA PRO A 120 -9.89 27.36 -4.66
C PRO A 120 -9.27 26.73 -3.39
N ALA A 121 -10.07 26.63 -2.32
CA ALA A 121 -9.68 25.96 -1.07
C ALA A 121 -9.82 24.41 -1.11
N GLY A 122 -10.14 23.87 -2.29
CA GLY A 122 -10.42 22.47 -2.49
C GLY A 122 -11.92 22.12 -2.43
N ASN A 123 -12.27 21.00 -3.09
CA ASN A 123 -13.66 20.52 -3.11
C ASN A 123 -13.92 19.67 -1.85
N PRO A 124 -14.75 20.10 -0.91
CA PRO A 124 -15.03 19.34 0.32
C PRO A 124 -15.74 18.00 0.06
N GLY A 125 -16.34 17.83 -1.14
CA GLY A 125 -16.94 16.57 -1.58
C GLY A 125 -15.95 15.58 -2.18
N PHE A 126 -14.72 16.00 -2.49
CA PHE A 126 -13.69 15.10 -3.04
C PHE A 126 -13.10 14.22 -1.95
N LYS A 127 -13.17 12.92 -2.16
CA LYS A 127 -12.54 11.93 -1.28
C LYS A 127 -11.54 11.11 -2.10
N LEU A 128 -10.30 11.06 -1.65
CA LEU A 128 -9.29 10.21 -2.23
C LEU A 128 -9.30 8.86 -1.48
N HIS A 129 -9.69 7.81 -2.18
CA HIS A 129 -9.59 6.45 -1.67
C HIS A 129 -8.36 5.77 -2.27
N MET A 130 -7.59 5.10 -1.45
CA MET A 130 -6.40 4.35 -1.84
C MET A 130 -6.53 2.92 -1.35
N VAL A 131 -6.15 1.96 -2.19
CA VAL A 131 -5.91 0.57 -1.78
C VAL A 131 -4.41 0.36 -1.79
N SER A 132 -3.85 -0.14 -0.71
CA SER A 132 -2.41 -0.36 -0.55
C SER A 132 -2.11 -1.79 -0.13
N ALA A 133 -0.96 -2.31 -0.56
CA ALA A 133 -0.39 -3.58 -0.13
C ALA A 133 0.82 -3.31 0.76
N TRP A 134 0.83 -3.85 1.96
CA TRP A 134 1.86 -3.67 2.97
C TRP A 134 2.53 -4.99 3.31
N ALA A 135 3.84 -5.12 3.06
CA ALA A 135 4.64 -6.26 3.48
C ALA A 135 4.99 -6.11 4.96
N THR A 136 4.32 -6.89 5.82
CA THR A 136 4.43 -6.74 7.28
C THR A 136 5.82 -7.06 7.80
N ALA A 137 6.45 -8.12 7.29
CA ALA A 137 7.80 -8.52 7.70
C ALA A 137 8.88 -7.53 7.27
N ASN A 138 8.71 -6.90 6.11
CA ASN A 138 9.66 -5.94 5.55
C ASN A 138 9.39 -4.50 6.03
N GLY A 139 8.19 -4.21 6.56
CA GLY A 139 7.80 -2.87 7.00
C GLY A 139 7.65 -1.86 5.85
N ILE A 140 7.26 -2.31 4.67
CA ILE A 140 7.21 -1.47 3.45
C ILE A 140 5.88 -1.59 2.70
N SER A 141 5.52 -0.53 1.97
CA SER A 141 4.43 -0.55 1.00
C SER A 141 4.95 -1.12 -0.33
N LEU A 142 4.30 -2.19 -0.81
CA LEU A 142 4.65 -2.84 -2.07
C LEU A 142 4.04 -2.13 -3.28
N GLY A 143 2.92 -1.47 -3.08
CA GLY A 143 2.20 -0.74 -4.11
C GLY A 143 0.88 -0.19 -3.59
N GLN A 144 0.31 0.75 -4.34
CA GLN A 144 -0.97 1.35 -4.02
C GLN A 144 -1.71 1.76 -5.28
N LEU A 145 -3.04 1.70 -5.23
CA LEU A 145 -3.90 2.13 -6.31
C LEU A 145 -4.93 3.14 -5.81
N LYS A 146 -5.10 4.20 -6.59
CA LYS A 146 -6.19 5.15 -6.38
C LYS A 146 -7.49 4.54 -6.87
N VAL A 147 -8.54 4.65 -6.06
CA VAL A 147 -9.91 4.29 -6.44
C VAL A 147 -10.81 5.52 -6.40
N ASN A 148 -11.71 5.64 -7.37
CA ASN A 148 -12.55 6.83 -7.48
C ASN A 148 -13.64 6.87 -6.41
N GLU A 149 -14.11 5.71 -5.96
CA GLU A 149 -15.15 5.55 -4.93
C GLU A 149 -14.83 4.34 -4.06
N LYS A 150 -15.26 4.37 -2.80
CA LYS A 150 -15.03 3.28 -1.85
C LYS A 150 -15.51 1.91 -2.35
N HIS A 151 -16.59 1.86 -3.11
CA HIS A 151 -17.13 0.63 -3.69
C HIS A 151 -16.24 0.00 -4.76
N ASN A 152 -15.28 0.77 -5.30
CA ASN A 152 -14.35 0.29 -6.32
C ASN A 152 -13.10 -0.40 -5.72
N GLU A 153 -12.99 -0.53 -4.40
CA GLU A 153 -11.92 -1.28 -3.75
C GLU A 153 -11.91 -2.74 -4.22
N ILE A 154 -13.08 -3.35 -4.36
CA ILE A 154 -13.24 -4.72 -4.86
C ILE A 154 -12.63 -4.91 -6.25
N VAL A 155 -12.71 -3.87 -7.11
CA VAL A 155 -12.14 -3.89 -8.46
C VAL A 155 -10.63 -3.59 -8.44
N ALA A 156 -10.18 -2.75 -7.51
CA ALA A 156 -8.78 -2.35 -7.41
C ALA A 156 -7.88 -3.45 -6.80
N ILE A 157 -8.42 -4.25 -5.87
CA ILE A 157 -7.67 -5.31 -5.21
C ILE A 157 -7.10 -6.34 -6.23
N PRO A 158 -7.87 -6.91 -7.16
CA PRO A 158 -7.32 -7.82 -8.17
C PRO A 158 -6.21 -7.19 -9.02
N LEU A 159 -6.36 -5.92 -9.41
CA LEU A 159 -5.35 -5.20 -10.19
C LEU A 159 -4.04 -5.01 -9.40
N LEU A 160 -4.17 -4.72 -8.11
CA LEU A 160 -3.01 -4.60 -7.23
C LEU A 160 -2.30 -5.95 -7.05
N LEU A 161 -3.06 -7.04 -6.88
CA LEU A 161 -2.53 -8.39 -6.77
C LEU A 161 -1.77 -8.83 -8.03
N GLU A 162 -2.30 -8.52 -9.22
CA GLU A 162 -1.64 -8.81 -10.50
C GLU A 162 -0.32 -8.06 -10.69
N ALA A 163 -0.24 -6.87 -10.12
CA ALA A 163 0.93 -6.01 -10.25
C ALA A 163 2.09 -6.41 -9.32
N LEU A 164 1.86 -7.36 -8.39
CA LEU A 164 2.82 -7.78 -7.37
C LEU A 164 3.15 -9.26 -7.54
N ASP A 165 4.42 -9.61 -7.37
CA ASP A 165 4.81 -11.03 -7.22
C ASP A 165 4.61 -11.43 -5.75
N LEU A 166 3.49 -12.11 -5.48
CA LEU A 166 3.10 -12.55 -4.14
C LEU A 166 3.30 -14.05 -3.92
N THR A 167 4.08 -14.69 -4.77
CA THR A 167 4.33 -16.14 -4.70
C THR A 167 4.89 -16.54 -3.33
N GLY A 168 4.16 -17.42 -2.63
CA GLY A 168 4.52 -17.89 -1.30
C GLY A 168 4.25 -16.92 -0.16
N CYS A 169 3.57 -15.79 -0.42
CA CYS A 169 3.11 -14.88 0.61
C CYS A 169 1.73 -15.26 1.13
N LEU A 170 1.42 -14.88 2.36
CA LEU A 170 0.09 -14.93 2.94
C LEU A 170 -0.59 -13.56 2.80
N VAL A 171 -1.59 -13.45 1.95
CA VAL A 171 -2.32 -12.20 1.72
C VAL A 171 -3.51 -12.08 2.65
N THR A 172 -3.56 -11.01 3.43
CA THR A 172 -4.71 -10.71 4.30
C THR A 172 -5.50 -9.53 3.77
N ILE A 173 -6.83 -9.65 3.78
CA ILE A 173 -7.74 -8.56 3.39
C ILE A 173 -8.91 -8.53 4.37
N ASP A 174 -9.45 -7.34 4.59
CA ASP A 174 -10.62 -7.15 5.44
C ASP A 174 -11.90 -7.79 4.83
N ALA A 175 -13.00 -7.69 5.57
CA ALA A 175 -14.26 -8.35 5.18
C ALA A 175 -14.85 -7.84 3.84
N MET A 176 -14.52 -6.63 3.39
CA MET A 176 -14.96 -6.15 2.08
C MET A 176 -14.31 -6.94 0.94
N GLY A 177 -13.06 -7.35 1.12
CA GLY A 177 -12.35 -8.19 0.17
C GLY A 177 -12.66 -9.68 0.26
N CYS A 178 -13.58 -10.11 1.11
CA CYS A 178 -14.04 -11.50 1.21
C CYS A 178 -14.95 -11.85 0.03
N GLN A 179 -14.41 -11.90 -1.19
CA GLN A 179 -15.12 -12.18 -2.44
C GLN A 179 -14.48 -13.38 -3.14
N THR A 180 -15.33 -14.22 -3.78
CA THR A 180 -14.87 -15.43 -4.47
C THR A 180 -13.85 -15.13 -5.56
N ASP A 181 -14.04 -14.04 -6.31
CA ASP A 181 -13.17 -13.68 -7.41
C ASP A 181 -11.81 -13.17 -6.90
N ILE A 182 -11.79 -12.45 -5.78
CA ILE A 182 -10.54 -12.04 -5.12
C ILE A 182 -9.80 -13.27 -4.59
N ALA A 183 -10.49 -14.24 -3.99
CA ALA A 183 -9.87 -15.47 -3.53
C ALA A 183 -9.26 -16.29 -4.67
N LYS A 184 -9.97 -16.43 -5.80
CA LYS A 184 -9.46 -17.09 -7.01
C LYS A 184 -8.21 -16.39 -7.54
N LYS A 185 -8.25 -15.06 -7.63
CA LYS A 185 -7.14 -14.27 -8.13
C LYS A 185 -5.86 -14.44 -7.30
N LYS A 186 -5.96 -14.53 -5.99
CA LYS A 186 -4.81 -14.80 -5.11
C LYS A 186 -4.17 -16.15 -5.38
N ILE A 187 -4.99 -17.19 -5.57
CA ILE A 187 -4.51 -18.53 -5.92
C ILE A 187 -3.77 -18.50 -7.27
N GLU A 188 -4.31 -17.78 -8.26
CA GLU A 188 -3.66 -17.58 -9.56
C GLU A 188 -2.30 -16.89 -9.44
N CYS A 189 -2.15 -15.96 -8.50
CA CYS A 189 -0.89 -15.28 -8.19
C CYS A 189 0.07 -16.13 -7.32
N GLY A 190 -0.25 -17.39 -7.00
CA GLY A 190 0.60 -18.28 -6.20
C GLY A 190 0.70 -17.89 -4.72
N ALA A 191 -0.25 -17.10 -4.20
CA ALA A 191 -0.33 -16.67 -2.82
C ALA A 191 -1.37 -17.47 -2.02
N ASP A 192 -1.08 -17.68 -0.74
CA ASP A 192 -2.09 -18.09 0.24
C ASP A 192 -2.90 -16.89 0.72
N TYR A 193 -4.05 -17.11 1.36
CA TYR A 193 -4.86 -16.00 1.82
C TYR A 193 -5.61 -16.25 3.12
N VAL A 194 -5.81 -15.18 3.88
CA VAL A 194 -6.75 -15.08 5.00
C VAL A 194 -7.70 -13.92 4.73
N LEU A 195 -8.99 -14.22 4.68
CA LEU A 195 -10.05 -13.24 4.47
C LEU A 195 -10.87 -13.10 5.75
N ALA A 196 -11.04 -11.86 6.21
CA ALA A 196 -11.93 -11.59 7.31
C ALA A 196 -13.39 -11.83 6.88
N LEU A 197 -14.11 -12.66 7.63
CA LEU A 197 -15.52 -12.95 7.39
C LEU A 197 -16.38 -12.21 8.42
N LYS A 198 -17.31 -11.41 7.92
CA LYS A 198 -18.27 -10.65 8.74
C LYS A 198 -19.70 -10.84 8.21
N GLU A 199 -20.65 -10.16 8.82
CA GLU A 199 -22.08 -10.26 8.45
C GLU A 199 -22.43 -9.74 7.05
N ASN A 200 -21.48 -9.12 6.33
CA ASN A 200 -21.65 -8.80 4.91
C ASN A 200 -21.87 -10.06 4.03
N HIS A 201 -21.40 -11.23 4.51
CA HIS A 201 -21.67 -12.56 3.95
C HIS A 201 -22.46 -13.41 4.95
N ARG A 202 -23.66 -12.97 5.30
CA ARG A 202 -24.46 -13.48 6.41
C ARG A 202 -24.62 -15.00 6.41
N ASN A 203 -24.89 -15.61 5.27
CA ASN A 203 -25.09 -17.07 5.20
C ASN A 203 -23.79 -17.83 5.51
N LEU A 204 -22.69 -17.42 4.89
CA LEU A 204 -21.37 -18.01 5.15
C LEU A 204 -20.93 -17.77 6.59
N TYR A 205 -21.14 -16.55 7.09
CA TYR A 205 -20.84 -16.18 8.47
C TYR A 205 -21.59 -17.06 9.48
N ASN A 206 -22.91 -17.22 9.30
CA ASN A 206 -23.72 -18.05 10.19
C ASN A 206 -23.32 -19.54 10.12
N THR A 207 -22.96 -20.04 8.94
CA THR A 207 -22.48 -21.41 8.78
C THR A 207 -21.16 -21.63 9.54
N VAL A 208 -20.20 -20.75 9.33
CA VAL A 208 -18.89 -20.83 10.01
C VAL A 208 -19.05 -20.67 11.52
N LYS A 209 -19.85 -19.67 11.96
CA LYS A 209 -20.15 -19.48 13.37
C LYS A 209 -20.79 -20.72 14.00
N GLY A 210 -21.77 -21.33 13.30
CA GLY A 210 -22.39 -22.56 13.79
C GLY A 210 -21.42 -23.72 13.98
N TRP A 211 -20.41 -23.84 13.11
CA TRP A 211 -19.35 -24.83 13.29
C TRP A 211 -18.51 -24.58 14.54
N PHE A 212 -18.11 -23.34 14.79
CA PHE A 212 -17.37 -23.00 16.01
C PHE A 212 -18.21 -23.23 17.27
N ASP A 213 -19.48 -22.79 17.26
CA ASP A 213 -20.41 -23.02 18.37
C ASP A 213 -20.59 -24.52 18.68
N ASP A 214 -20.59 -25.39 17.64
CA ASP A 214 -20.71 -26.85 17.81
C ASP A 214 -19.42 -27.49 18.33
N LEU A 215 -18.26 -26.96 17.93
CA LEU A 215 -16.95 -27.39 18.47
C LEU A 215 -16.82 -27.04 19.95
N ASP A 216 -17.21 -25.83 20.32
CA ASP A 216 -17.20 -25.37 21.71
C ASP A 216 -18.13 -26.24 22.57
N LYS A 217 -19.34 -26.52 22.11
CA LYS A 217 -20.29 -27.42 22.81
C LYS A 217 -19.73 -28.82 23.02
N LYS A 218 -18.92 -29.32 22.09
CA LYS A 218 -18.29 -30.65 22.17
C LYS A 218 -16.96 -30.65 22.93
N ASN A 219 -16.54 -29.50 23.46
CA ASN A 219 -15.26 -29.32 24.15
C ASN A 219 -14.05 -29.79 23.31
N ILE A 220 -14.14 -29.63 21.98
CA ILE A 220 -13.08 -30.00 21.04
C ILE A 220 -12.09 -28.83 21.00
N ASP A 221 -10.84 -29.10 21.34
CA ASP A 221 -9.75 -28.14 21.16
C ASP A 221 -9.57 -27.82 19.67
N VAL A 222 -9.92 -26.60 19.29
CA VAL A 222 -9.89 -26.11 17.92
C VAL A 222 -8.48 -26.24 17.33
N ASN A 223 -7.44 -26.08 18.16
CA ASN A 223 -6.05 -26.22 17.73
C ASN A 223 -5.62 -27.68 17.44
N LYS A 224 -6.40 -28.65 17.87
CA LYS A 224 -6.19 -30.09 17.61
C LYS A 224 -7.15 -30.68 16.60
N ALA A 225 -8.19 -29.93 16.21
CA ALA A 225 -9.16 -30.41 15.23
C ALA A 225 -8.57 -30.31 13.83
N TYR A 226 -8.16 -31.43 13.27
CA TYR A 226 -7.86 -31.56 11.85
C TYR A 226 -9.16 -31.40 11.07
N TYR A 227 -9.36 -30.23 10.48
CA TYR A 227 -10.49 -30.01 9.59
C TYR A 227 -10.20 -30.67 8.25
N ALA A 228 -10.63 -31.93 8.10
CA ALA A 228 -10.83 -32.49 6.79
C ALA A 228 -12.04 -31.79 6.16
N THR A 229 -11.82 -30.59 5.65
CA THR A 229 -12.90 -29.86 4.99
C THR A 229 -13.14 -30.46 3.61
N ARG A 230 -14.41 -30.62 3.30
CA ARG A 230 -14.92 -31.06 1.98
C ARG A 230 -14.47 -30.11 0.85
N TYR A 231 -13.87 -28.97 1.18
CA TYR A 231 -13.39 -27.92 0.31
C TYR A 231 -11.88 -27.69 0.42
N GLY A 232 -11.14 -28.68 0.89
CA GLY A 232 -9.71 -28.87 0.67
C GLY A 232 -8.77 -27.92 1.37
N LYS A 233 -7.75 -28.32 1.30
CA LYS A 233 -6.30 -28.18 1.39
C LYS A 233 -5.67 -27.07 2.25
N TYR A 234 -6.30 -25.99 2.69
CA TYR A 234 -5.56 -24.88 3.28
C TYR A 234 -6.29 -24.14 4.41
N ILE A 235 -6.62 -24.83 5.49
CA ILE A 235 -6.75 -24.19 6.80
C ILE A 235 -5.59 -24.73 7.64
N THR A 236 -4.52 -23.93 7.77
CA THR A 236 -3.47 -24.20 8.74
C THR A 236 -3.99 -23.90 10.14
N GLU A 237 -3.41 -24.52 11.17
CA GLU A 237 -3.73 -24.24 12.58
C GLU A 237 -3.68 -22.71 12.88
N GLU A 238 -2.77 -21.98 12.25
CA GLU A 238 -2.64 -20.53 12.36
C GLU A 238 -3.83 -19.76 11.75
N ALA A 239 -4.37 -20.21 10.62
CA ALA A 239 -5.54 -19.57 10.00
C ALA A 239 -6.79 -19.71 10.88
N VAL A 240 -6.97 -20.83 11.55
CA VAL A 240 -8.06 -21.05 12.51
C VAL A 240 -7.88 -20.17 13.75
N SER A 241 -6.68 -20.06 14.27
CA SER A 241 -6.35 -19.18 15.39
C SER A 241 -6.64 -17.70 15.05
N TYR A 242 -6.30 -17.25 13.85
CA TYR A 242 -6.60 -15.89 13.37
C TYR A 242 -8.08 -15.61 13.20
N THR A 243 -8.84 -16.56 12.70
CA THR A 243 -10.30 -16.41 12.55
C THR A 243 -11.00 -16.31 13.90
N HIS A 244 -10.50 -16.99 14.90
CA HIS A 244 -11.00 -16.93 16.29
C HIS A 244 -10.67 -15.58 16.97
N LEU A 245 -9.49 -15.01 16.67
CA LEU A 245 -9.04 -13.71 17.21
C LEU A 245 -9.68 -12.51 16.52
N THR A 246 -10.15 -12.66 15.30
CA THR A 246 -10.74 -11.56 14.50
C THR A 246 -12.26 -11.54 14.50
N LEU A 247 -12.92 -12.51 15.10
CA LEU A 247 -14.36 -12.37 15.39
C LEU A 247 -14.50 -11.25 16.42
N PRO A 248 -15.11 -10.10 16.07
CA PRO A 248 -15.26 -9.02 17.02
C PRO A 248 -16.06 -9.54 18.20
N THR A 249 -15.52 -9.37 19.37
CA THR A 249 -16.31 -9.36 20.60
C THR A 249 -17.40 -8.32 20.39
N ILE A 250 -18.63 -8.75 20.27
CA ILE A 250 -19.81 -7.89 20.22
C ILE A 250 -19.94 -7.20 21.56
#